data_50fd3883a00fc7c4d5a2829993091637
#
_entry.id   50fd3883a00fc7c4d5a2829993091637
#
_cell.length_a   1.000
_cell.length_b   1.000
_cell.length_c   1.000
_cell.angle_alpha   90.00
_cell.angle_beta   90.00
_cell.angle_gamma   90.00
#
_symmetry.space_group_name_H-M   'P 1'
#
loop_
_entity.id
_entity.type
_entity.pdbx_description
1 polymer ?
#
loop_
_entity_poly.entity_id
_entity_poly.type
_entity_poly.pdbx_seq_one_letter_code
_entity_poly.pdbx_strand_id
1 'polypeptide(L)'
;MSERLEELKRFVSLMPTDPFPLYGLALEYRSLGQHQDAAATFEEMLTKHPSYVPQYLMYGKLLAGELGDTQKAKAVLQLGVQKAQQAGNRHALGELMSELEAL
;
A
#
# COMPACT_ATOMS: atom_id res chain seq x y z
N MET A 1 13.37 17.80 -5.63
CA MET A 1 13.14 16.45 -6.11
C MET A 1 13.88 15.44 -5.25
N SER A 2 13.30 14.30 -5.01
CA SER A 2 13.91 13.27 -4.19
C SER A 2 14.79 12.38 -5.07
N GLU A 3 16.06 12.23 -4.70
CA GLU A 3 16.95 11.27 -5.35
C GLU A 3 16.44 9.84 -5.14
N ARG A 4 15.89 9.57 -3.96
CA ARG A 4 15.32 8.28 -3.63
C ARG A 4 14.13 7.97 -4.53
N LEU A 5 13.29 8.96 -4.83
CA LEU A 5 12.15 8.79 -5.72
C LEU A 5 12.59 8.35 -7.11
N GLU A 6 13.59 9.02 -7.68
CA GLU A 6 14.11 8.70 -9.00
C GLU A 6 14.78 7.31 -9.02
N GLU A 7 15.50 6.97 -7.96
CA GLU A 7 16.13 5.67 -7.82
C GLU A 7 15.08 4.54 -7.76
N LEU A 8 14.02 4.76 -6.98
CA LEU A 8 12.92 3.78 -6.87
C LEU A 8 12.20 3.59 -8.22
N LYS A 9 11.97 4.68 -8.95
CA LYS A 9 11.37 4.59 -10.28
C LYS A 9 12.24 3.75 -11.22
N ARG A 10 13.55 3.89 -11.13
CA ARG A 10 14.48 3.10 -11.93
C ARG A 10 14.38 1.62 -11.57
N PHE A 11 14.35 1.30 -10.27
CA PHE A 11 14.23 -0.10 -9.83
C PHE A 11 12.91 -0.73 -10.26
N VAL A 12 11.82 0.03 -10.24
CA VAL A 12 10.53 -0.46 -10.74
C VAL A 12 10.66 -0.88 -12.20
N SER A 13 11.32 -0.06 -13.02
CA SER A 13 11.52 -0.36 -14.43
C SER A 13 12.43 -1.59 -14.66
N LEU A 14 13.47 -1.72 -13.83
CA LEU A 14 14.45 -2.80 -13.97
C LEU A 14 13.95 -4.12 -13.42
N MET A 15 13.05 -4.09 -12.44
CA MET A 15 12.57 -5.28 -11.72
C MET A 15 11.04 -5.29 -11.68
N PRO A 16 10.39 -5.43 -12.86
CA PRO A 16 8.94 -5.26 -12.93
C PRO A 16 8.15 -6.36 -12.22
N THR A 17 8.77 -7.52 -11.94
CA THR A 17 8.09 -8.62 -11.25
C THR A 17 8.29 -8.58 -9.73
N ASP A 18 9.13 -7.69 -9.24
CA ASP A 18 9.39 -7.53 -7.81
C ASP A 18 8.47 -6.45 -7.25
N PRO A 19 7.58 -6.77 -6.30
CA PRO A 19 6.69 -5.76 -5.72
C PRO A 19 7.41 -4.73 -4.84
N PHE A 20 8.57 -5.05 -4.32
CA PHE A 20 9.21 -4.24 -3.31
C PHE A 20 9.57 -2.82 -3.78
N PRO A 21 10.18 -2.63 -4.98
CA PRO A 21 10.46 -1.27 -5.44
C PRO A 21 9.20 -0.41 -5.63
N LEU A 22 8.12 -1.01 -6.12
CA LEU A 22 6.86 -0.28 -6.30
C LEU A 22 6.25 0.10 -4.96
N TYR A 23 6.31 -0.80 -3.99
CA TYR A 23 5.89 -0.51 -2.63
C TYR A 23 6.71 0.64 -2.03
N GLY A 24 8.04 0.58 -2.17
CA GLY A 24 8.92 1.66 -1.72
C GLY A 24 8.59 2.99 -2.37
N LEU A 25 8.25 2.98 -3.66
CA LEU A 25 7.87 4.18 -4.40
C LEU A 25 6.59 4.79 -3.81
N ALA A 26 5.58 3.97 -3.51
CA ALA A 26 4.35 4.45 -2.90
C ALA A 26 4.62 5.10 -1.54
N LEU A 27 5.46 4.48 -0.71
CA LEU A 27 5.81 5.02 0.59
C LEU A 27 6.61 6.31 0.49
N GLU A 28 7.49 6.42 -0.50
CA GLU A 28 8.26 7.63 -0.72
C GLU A 28 7.36 8.79 -1.14
N TYR A 29 6.43 8.56 -2.07
CA TYR A 29 5.45 9.58 -2.42
C TYR A 29 4.69 10.08 -1.20
N ARG A 30 4.25 9.14 -0.35
CA ARG A 30 3.54 9.50 0.88
C ARG A 30 4.40 10.36 1.79
N SER A 31 5.66 9.99 1.97
CA SER A 31 6.62 10.71 2.81
C SER A 31 6.85 12.14 2.31
N LEU A 32 6.81 12.33 0.99
CA LEU A 32 7.00 13.64 0.36
C LEU A 32 5.71 14.47 0.34
N GLY A 33 4.62 13.97 0.91
CA GLY A 33 3.34 14.65 0.89
C GLY A 33 2.61 14.56 -0.45
N GLN A 34 3.09 13.74 -1.38
CA GLN A 34 2.46 13.53 -2.68
C GLN A 34 1.45 12.39 -2.56
N HIS A 35 0.33 12.67 -1.88
CA HIS A 35 -0.61 11.64 -1.47
C HIS A 35 -1.38 11.04 -2.64
N GLN A 36 -1.70 11.83 -3.67
CA GLN A 36 -2.38 11.30 -4.86
C GLN A 36 -1.46 10.39 -5.68
N ASP A 37 -0.18 10.74 -5.78
CA ASP A 37 0.80 9.88 -6.45
C ASP A 37 0.99 8.58 -5.68
N ALA A 38 1.01 8.66 -4.35
CA ALA A 38 1.08 7.46 -3.51
C ALA A 38 -0.13 6.56 -3.75
N ALA A 39 -1.33 7.13 -3.76
CA ALA A 39 -2.55 6.37 -4.01
C ALA A 39 -2.54 5.69 -5.38
N ALA A 40 -2.13 6.42 -6.42
CA ALA A 40 -2.04 5.86 -7.77
C ALA A 40 -1.06 4.68 -7.83
N THR A 41 0.06 4.80 -7.09
CA THR A 41 1.06 3.74 -7.02
C THR A 41 0.51 2.51 -6.30
N PHE A 42 -0.21 2.70 -5.20
CA PHE A 42 -0.87 1.59 -4.51
C PHE A 42 -1.92 0.91 -5.40
N GLU A 43 -2.69 1.68 -6.19
CA GLU A 43 -3.65 1.10 -7.12
C GLU A 43 -2.95 0.21 -8.16
N GLU A 44 -1.81 0.66 -8.66
CA GLU A 44 -1.00 -0.15 -9.57
C GLU A 44 -0.55 -1.45 -8.89
N MET A 45 -0.13 -1.37 -7.63
CA MET A 45 0.26 -2.56 -6.86
C MET A 45 -0.89 -3.54 -6.67
N LEU A 46 -2.08 -3.05 -6.38
CA LEU A 46 -3.25 -3.92 -6.23
C LEU A 46 -3.51 -4.74 -7.49
N THR A 47 -3.27 -4.13 -8.64
CA THR A 47 -3.44 -4.80 -9.94
C THR A 47 -2.32 -5.78 -10.24
N LYS A 48 -1.07 -5.36 -10.03
CA LYS A 48 0.10 -6.15 -10.45
C LYS A 48 0.56 -7.17 -9.40
N HIS A 49 0.40 -6.83 -8.12
CA HIS A 49 0.92 -7.64 -7.00
C HIS A 49 -0.13 -7.79 -5.90
N PRO A 50 -1.29 -8.39 -6.20
CA PRO A 50 -2.37 -8.46 -5.20
C PRO A 50 -2.04 -9.29 -3.97
N SER A 51 -1.05 -10.19 -4.05
CA SER A 51 -0.64 -11.02 -2.92
C SER A 51 0.37 -10.37 -1.98
N TYR A 52 0.82 -9.16 -2.30
CA TYR A 52 1.77 -8.46 -1.46
C TYR A 52 1.05 -7.83 -0.28
N VAL A 53 1.01 -8.55 0.84
CA VAL A 53 0.16 -8.22 2.00
C VAL A 53 0.43 -6.83 2.60
N PRO A 54 1.71 -6.37 2.75
CA PRO A 54 1.98 -5.09 3.40
C PRO A 54 1.29 -3.87 2.76
N GLN A 55 0.99 -3.92 1.47
CA GLN A 55 0.38 -2.77 0.79
C GLN A 55 -1.00 -2.40 1.35
N TYR A 56 -1.76 -3.38 1.81
CA TYR A 56 -3.15 -3.16 2.23
C TYR A 56 -3.24 -2.30 3.48
N LEU A 57 -2.39 -2.55 4.46
CA LEU A 57 -2.34 -1.73 5.67
C LEU A 57 -1.92 -0.30 5.35
N MET A 58 -0.86 -0.14 4.58
CA MET A 58 -0.30 1.18 4.29
C MET A 58 -1.24 2.00 3.41
N TYR A 59 -1.85 1.38 2.41
CA TYR A 59 -2.83 2.08 1.57
C TYR A 59 -4.08 2.43 2.36
N GLY A 60 -4.55 1.51 3.19
CA GLY A 60 -5.69 1.77 4.07
C GLY A 60 -5.45 2.98 4.98
N LYS A 61 -4.26 3.07 5.56
CA LYS A 61 -3.88 4.21 6.41
C LYS A 61 -3.83 5.52 5.62
N LEU A 62 -3.30 5.50 4.42
CA LEU A 62 -3.27 6.68 3.55
C LEU A 62 -4.67 7.17 3.22
N LEU A 63 -5.54 6.23 2.86
CA LEU A 63 -6.92 6.55 2.51
C LEU A 63 -7.69 7.12 3.69
N ALA A 64 -7.57 6.52 4.86
CA ALA A 64 -8.30 6.96 6.05
C ALA A 64 -7.76 8.28 6.60
N GLY A 65 -6.44 8.46 6.56
CA GLY A 65 -5.76 9.63 7.11
C GLY A 65 -5.70 10.78 6.12
N GLU A 66 -4.63 10.84 5.34
CA GLU A 66 -4.33 11.98 4.49
C GLU A 66 -5.38 12.24 3.40
N LEU A 67 -6.00 11.19 2.87
CA LEU A 67 -7.02 11.33 1.81
C LEU A 67 -8.45 11.42 2.33
N GLY A 68 -8.68 11.06 3.59
CA GLY A 68 -9.99 11.19 4.21
C GLY A 68 -11.11 10.36 3.56
N ASP A 69 -10.76 9.26 2.89
CA ASP A 69 -11.72 8.39 2.22
C ASP A 69 -11.93 7.12 3.06
N THR A 70 -12.78 7.24 4.08
CA THR A 70 -13.02 6.16 5.04
C THR A 70 -13.65 4.94 4.39
N GLN A 71 -14.57 5.13 3.43
CA GLN A 71 -15.23 4.00 2.78
C GLN A 71 -14.26 3.17 1.96
N LYS A 72 -13.41 3.84 1.18
CA LYS A 72 -12.41 3.13 0.38
C LYS A 72 -11.36 2.48 1.29
N ALA A 73 -11.00 3.15 2.38
CA ALA A 73 -10.08 2.59 3.36
C ALA A 73 -10.60 1.26 3.90
N LYS A 74 -11.88 1.22 4.28
CA LYS A 74 -12.50 -0.02 4.76
C LYS A 74 -12.43 -1.12 3.72
N ALA A 75 -12.75 -0.82 2.47
CA ALA A 75 -12.73 -1.80 1.39
C ALA A 75 -11.33 -2.38 1.18
N VAL A 76 -10.31 -1.52 1.17
CA VAL A 76 -8.91 -1.95 0.99
C VAL A 76 -8.44 -2.79 2.18
N LEU A 77 -8.76 -2.38 3.41
CA LEU A 77 -8.37 -3.12 4.60
C LEU A 77 -9.07 -4.48 4.66
N GLN A 78 -10.34 -4.55 4.28
CA GLN A 78 -11.07 -5.82 4.24
C GLN A 78 -10.47 -6.78 3.22
N LEU A 79 -10.06 -6.26 2.05
CA LEU A 79 -9.36 -7.06 1.06
C LEU A 79 -8.02 -7.55 1.63
N GLY A 80 -7.32 -6.68 2.36
CA GLY A 80 -6.07 -7.04 3.03
C GLY A 80 -6.26 -8.16 4.03
N VAL A 81 -7.37 -8.16 4.78
CA VAL A 81 -7.70 -9.24 5.71
C VAL A 81 -7.79 -10.57 4.96
N GLN A 82 -8.49 -10.60 3.82
CA GLN A 82 -8.57 -11.80 3.01
C GLN A 82 -7.19 -12.27 2.54
N LYS A 83 -6.37 -11.35 2.07
CA LYS A 83 -5.02 -11.68 1.58
C LYS A 83 -4.10 -12.17 2.70
N ALA A 84 -4.20 -11.57 3.87
CA ALA A 84 -3.44 -12.01 5.04
C ALA A 84 -3.85 -13.42 5.47
N GLN A 85 -5.15 -13.71 5.44
CA GLN A 85 -5.66 -15.05 5.77
C GLN A 85 -5.15 -16.08 4.77
N GLN A 86 -5.20 -15.76 3.48
CA GLN A 86 -4.72 -16.67 2.43
C GLN A 86 -3.22 -16.96 2.58
N ALA A 87 -2.45 -15.95 3.02
CA ALA A 87 -1.01 -16.09 3.22
C ALA A 87 -0.64 -16.71 4.57
N GLY A 88 -1.61 -16.90 5.46
CA GLY A 88 -1.33 -17.36 6.82
C GLY A 88 -0.55 -16.34 7.65
N ASN A 89 -0.65 -15.07 7.32
CA ASN A 89 0.09 -14.00 7.98
C ASN A 89 -0.74 -13.44 9.15
N ARG A 90 -0.56 -14.04 10.33
CA ARG A 90 -1.34 -13.68 11.52
C ARG A 90 -1.02 -12.27 12.02
N HIS A 91 0.23 -11.86 11.92
CA HIS A 91 0.63 -10.53 12.37
C HIS A 91 -0.06 -9.44 11.53
N ALA A 92 0.02 -9.59 10.21
CA ALA A 92 -0.63 -8.64 9.31
C ALA A 92 -2.16 -8.64 9.51
N LEU A 93 -2.75 -9.83 9.70
CA LEU A 93 -4.19 -9.94 9.94
C LEU A 93 -4.60 -9.13 11.17
N GLY A 94 -3.87 -9.25 12.27
CA GLY A 94 -4.14 -8.49 13.50
C GLY A 94 -4.04 -6.99 13.29
N GLU A 95 -3.02 -6.53 12.57
CA GLU A 95 -2.84 -5.11 12.27
C GLU A 95 -3.98 -4.56 11.41
N LEU A 96 -4.37 -5.30 10.38
CA LEU A 96 -5.46 -4.91 9.48
C LEU A 96 -6.80 -4.82 10.22
N MET A 97 -7.09 -5.80 11.06
CA MET A 97 -8.33 -5.80 11.84
C MET A 97 -8.35 -4.64 12.84
N SER A 98 -7.20 -4.35 13.46
CA SER A 98 -7.09 -3.24 14.39
C SER A 98 -7.36 -1.89 13.69
N GLU A 99 -6.83 -1.70 12.48
CA GLU A 99 -7.11 -0.50 11.70
C GLU A 99 -8.59 -0.40 11.33
N LEU A 100 -9.20 -1.51 10.95
CA LEU A 100 -10.64 -1.53 10.63
C LEU A 100 -11.48 -1.12 11.83
N GLU A 101 -11.16 -1.61 13.02
CA GLU A 101 -11.89 -1.26 14.22
C GLU A 101 -11.79 0.23 14.54
N ALA A 102 -10.68 0.86 14.18
CA ALA A 102 -10.43 2.28 14.44
C ALA A 102 -11.21 3.21 13.49
N LEU A 103 -11.79 2.67 12.42
CA LEU A 103 -12.58 3.47 11.47
C LEU A 103 -14.10 3.52 11.84
#